data_96bae2a738451272f813980e450cc53e
#
_entry.id   96bae2a738451272f813980e450cc53e
#
_cell.length_a   1.000
_cell.length_b   1.000
_cell.length_c   1.000
_cell.angle_alpha   90.00
_cell.angle_beta   90.00
_cell.angle_gamma   90.00
#
_symmetry.space_group_name_H-M   'P 1'
#
loop_
_entity.id
_entity.type
_entity.pdbx_description
1 polymer ?
#
loop_
_entity_poly.entity_id
_entity_poly.type
_entity_poly.pdbx_seq_one_letter_code
_entity_poly.pdbx_strand_id
1 'polypeptide(L)'
;MKHKKIKIAALAIVTASLLGGILYSEFGTKKSYDYSEYYVESKPSKTAKDNKDDKGASEKELSLSLLQKTNKDVVGILEFDNRVIYEPVVQAPDNDYYVRKNIKKEYANAGIPFVSADGNIDSKNVVIYGHSSKWNSIIFTPLMSYIDQSCYKEHQTFKFITENETRTYQIFEVMNVDLNNLNDSLEFTQSSWDSDTSFNAFISDSINRGLYKTGISVNTDDKLMTLVTCDTRNDNKRIVILAKRTDYSKNL
;
A
#
# COMPACT_ATOMS: atom_id res chain seq x y z
N MET A 1 11.48 34.06 8.84
CA MET A 1 10.98 32.76 9.29
C MET A 1 9.67 32.49 8.55
N LYS A 2 9.71 31.67 7.49
CA LYS A 2 8.51 31.30 6.73
C LYS A 2 7.95 30.01 7.38
N HIS A 3 6.84 30.13 8.09
CA HIS A 3 6.08 28.97 8.54
C HIS A 3 5.59 28.19 7.30
N LYS A 4 6.22 27.05 7.00
CA LYS A 4 5.70 26.08 6.05
C LYS A 4 4.33 25.63 6.58
N LYS A 5 3.28 25.94 5.86
CA LYS A 5 1.93 25.41 6.11
C LYS A 5 2.04 23.88 5.96
N ILE A 6 1.90 23.16 7.07
CA ILE A 6 1.73 21.71 7.09
C ILE A 6 0.54 21.42 6.19
N LYS A 7 0.79 20.74 5.08
CA LYS A 7 -0.28 20.33 4.17
C LYS A 7 -1.09 19.23 4.86
N ILE A 8 -2.30 19.58 5.27
CA ILE A 8 -3.27 18.78 6.01
C ILE A 8 -3.92 17.70 5.10
N ALA A 9 -3.21 17.14 4.13
CA ALA A 9 -3.73 16.03 3.33
C ALA A 9 -3.94 14.74 4.15
N ALA A 10 -3.14 14.54 5.23
CA ALA A 10 -3.34 13.41 6.13
C ALA A 10 -4.57 13.56 7.05
N LEU A 11 -5.12 14.76 7.20
CA LEU A 11 -6.24 15.03 8.11
C LEU A 11 -7.61 14.68 7.50
N ALA A 12 -7.76 14.72 6.18
CA ALA A 12 -9.03 14.43 5.50
C ALA A 12 -9.48 12.98 5.66
N ILE A 13 -8.55 12.03 5.84
CA ILE A 13 -8.90 10.62 6.13
C ILE A 13 -9.55 10.48 7.52
N VAL A 14 -9.30 11.41 8.44
CA VAL A 14 -9.80 11.35 9.83
C VAL A 14 -11.24 11.84 9.95
N THR A 15 -11.65 12.86 9.17
CA THR A 15 -12.99 13.46 9.32
C THR A 15 -14.11 12.66 8.68
N ALA A 16 -13.82 11.80 7.71
CA ALA A 16 -14.83 10.93 7.09
C ALA A 16 -15.29 9.78 8.01
N SER A 17 -14.54 9.44 9.06
CA SER A 17 -14.89 8.37 10.00
C SER A 17 -15.91 8.80 11.08
N LEU A 18 -16.05 10.10 11.38
CA LEU A 18 -16.94 10.58 12.45
C LEU A 18 -18.42 10.68 12.03
N LEU A 19 -18.73 10.73 10.72
CA LEU A 19 -20.12 10.75 10.23
C LEU A 19 -20.68 9.35 9.89
N GLY A 20 -19.86 8.32 9.95
CA GLY A 20 -20.24 6.93 9.65
C GLY A 20 -20.93 6.15 10.76
N GLY A 21 -21.02 6.71 11.98
CA GLY A 21 -21.50 5.96 13.16
C GLY A 21 -23.00 5.66 13.21
N ILE A 22 -23.82 6.25 12.35
CA ILE A 22 -25.30 6.13 12.42
C ILE A 22 -25.89 5.23 11.34
N LEU A 23 -25.13 4.87 10.29
CA LEU A 23 -25.62 3.98 9.22
C LEU A 23 -25.06 2.55 9.29
N TYR A 24 -24.46 2.17 10.41
CA TYR A 24 -23.67 0.92 10.54
C TYR A 24 -24.51 -0.35 10.73
N SER A 25 -25.83 -0.26 10.94
CA SER A 25 -26.68 -1.44 11.18
C SER A 25 -27.13 -2.21 9.94
N GLU A 26 -26.94 -1.68 8.72
CA GLU A 26 -27.40 -2.32 7.50
C GLU A 26 -26.31 -2.86 6.54
N PHE A 27 -25.02 -2.63 6.86
CA PHE A 27 -23.90 -3.04 5.99
C PHE A 27 -23.06 -4.15 6.60
N GLY A 28 -23.71 -5.24 7.04
CA GLY A 28 -23.01 -6.47 7.39
C GLY A 28 -22.24 -7.02 6.18
N THR A 29 -20.95 -7.30 6.38
CA THR A 29 -20.12 -8.27 5.63
C THR A 29 -19.97 -8.06 4.11
N LYS A 30 -19.93 -6.85 3.56
CA LYS A 30 -19.50 -6.70 2.18
C LYS A 30 -17.98 -6.80 2.10
N LYS A 31 -17.52 -7.83 1.34
CA LYS A 31 -16.13 -7.99 0.87
C LYS A 31 -15.62 -6.70 0.19
N SER A 32 -14.28 -6.53 0.10
CA SER A 32 -13.66 -5.69 -0.93
C SER A 32 -14.36 -5.90 -2.28
N TYR A 33 -14.23 -4.96 -3.19
CA TYR A 33 -14.81 -5.04 -4.53
C TYR A 33 -14.54 -6.42 -5.17
N ASP A 34 -15.51 -7.00 -5.88
CA ASP A 34 -15.34 -8.27 -6.58
C ASP A 34 -14.58 -8.02 -7.90
N TYR A 35 -13.33 -8.45 -7.94
CA TYR A 35 -12.47 -8.35 -9.13
C TYR A 35 -12.55 -9.57 -10.05
N SER A 36 -13.53 -10.48 -9.90
CA SER A 36 -13.62 -11.73 -10.66
C SER A 36 -13.58 -11.54 -12.18
N GLU A 37 -14.15 -10.45 -12.69
CA GLU A 37 -14.17 -10.11 -14.12
C GLU A 37 -12.79 -9.70 -14.70
N TYR A 38 -11.82 -9.41 -13.84
CA TYR A 38 -10.47 -8.96 -14.22
C TYR A 38 -9.42 -10.06 -14.12
N TYR A 39 -9.80 -11.27 -13.69
CA TYR A 39 -8.86 -12.39 -13.63
C TYR A 39 -8.70 -13.07 -14.98
N VAL A 40 -7.46 -13.38 -15.32
CA VAL A 40 -7.07 -14.19 -16.48
C VAL A 40 -6.29 -15.42 -16.02
N GLU A 41 -6.24 -16.47 -16.83
CA GLU A 41 -5.35 -17.61 -16.56
C GLU A 41 -3.90 -17.17 -16.74
N SER A 42 -3.06 -17.45 -15.74
CA SER A 42 -1.63 -17.16 -15.83
C SER A 42 -0.99 -18.04 -16.90
N LYS A 43 -0.11 -17.46 -17.70
CA LYS A 43 0.73 -18.26 -18.62
C LYS A 43 1.68 -19.12 -17.77
N PRO A 44 1.88 -20.42 -18.08
CA PRO A 44 2.80 -21.25 -17.32
C PRO A 44 4.20 -20.63 -17.31
N SER A 45 4.72 -20.36 -16.12
CA SER A 45 6.10 -19.87 -15.94
C SER A 45 7.09 -20.91 -16.46
N LYS A 46 8.02 -20.50 -17.34
CA LYS A 46 9.07 -21.37 -17.92
C LYS A 46 10.13 -21.86 -16.93
N THR A 47 9.94 -21.64 -15.61
CA THR A 47 10.93 -21.98 -14.57
C THR A 47 10.52 -23.15 -13.65
N ALA A 48 9.47 -23.89 -13.94
CA ALA A 48 9.18 -25.13 -13.22
C ALA A 48 10.02 -26.27 -13.83
N LYS A 49 11.12 -26.64 -13.17
CA LYS A 49 11.83 -27.89 -13.43
C LYS A 49 10.91 -29.06 -13.17
N ASP A 50 10.90 -30.00 -14.15
CA ASP A 50 10.25 -31.29 -14.14
C ASP A 50 9.98 -31.92 -12.76
N ASN A 51 8.74 -31.86 -12.31
CA ASN A 51 8.12 -32.89 -11.49
C ASN A 51 6.79 -33.26 -12.18
N LYS A 52 6.82 -34.38 -12.88
CA LYS A 52 5.65 -35.03 -13.48
C LYS A 52 4.80 -35.57 -12.36
N ASP A 53 3.76 -34.91 -11.90
CA ASP A 53 2.57 -35.48 -11.27
C ASP A 53 1.66 -34.44 -10.56
N ASP A 54 1.90 -33.12 -10.79
CA ASP A 54 0.94 -32.12 -10.31
C ASP A 54 0.17 -31.53 -11.50
N LYS A 55 -1.12 -31.89 -11.62
CA LYS A 55 -2.06 -31.17 -12.50
C LYS A 55 -2.28 -29.80 -11.90
N GLY A 56 -1.32 -28.89 -12.10
CA GLY A 56 -1.36 -27.53 -11.63
C GLY A 56 -2.64 -26.86 -12.12
N ALA A 57 -3.53 -26.56 -11.18
CA ALA A 57 -4.63 -25.62 -11.43
C ALA A 57 -3.99 -24.34 -11.94
N SER A 58 -4.44 -23.84 -13.12
CA SER A 58 -3.94 -22.58 -13.65
C SER A 58 -4.23 -21.49 -12.61
N GLU A 59 -3.19 -20.86 -12.08
CA GLU A 59 -3.35 -19.75 -11.17
C GLU A 59 -4.01 -18.60 -11.94
N LYS A 60 -5.04 -18.02 -11.35
CA LYS A 60 -5.69 -16.84 -11.91
C LYS A 60 -4.96 -15.58 -11.43
N GLU A 61 -4.66 -14.69 -12.35
CA GLU A 61 -4.00 -13.42 -12.08
C GLU A 61 -4.86 -12.23 -12.50
N LEU A 62 -4.79 -11.14 -11.73
CA LEU A 62 -5.42 -9.88 -12.12
C LEU A 62 -4.72 -9.34 -13.37
N SER A 63 -5.50 -9.06 -14.39
CA SER A 63 -5.02 -8.46 -15.62
C SER A 63 -4.98 -6.95 -15.52
N LEU A 64 -3.78 -6.37 -15.42
CA LEU A 64 -3.60 -4.92 -15.40
C LEU A 64 -4.24 -4.25 -16.62
N SER A 65 -4.13 -4.86 -17.81
CA SER A 65 -4.72 -4.31 -19.02
C SER A 65 -6.25 -4.28 -19.01
N LEU A 66 -6.92 -5.28 -18.41
CA LEU A 66 -8.37 -5.27 -18.23
C LEU A 66 -8.81 -4.22 -17.20
N LEU A 67 -8.07 -4.10 -16.10
CA LEU A 67 -8.30 -3.07 -15.08
C LEU A 67 -8.17 -1.67 -15.69
N GLN A 68 -7.13 -1.41 -16.50
CA GLN A 68 -6.90 -0.12 -17.17
C GLN A 68 -7.91 0.18 -18.28
N LYS A 69 -8.50 -0.84 -18.92
CA LYS A 69 -9.63 -0.62 -19.85
C LYS A 69 -10.87 -0.08 -19.12
N THR A 70 -11.10 -0.53 -17.88
CA THR A 70 -12.21 -0.05 -17.05
C THR A 70 -11.91 1.31 -16.44
N ASN A 71 -10.67 1.52 -15.99
CA ASN A 71 -10.28 2.75 -15.35
C ASN A 71 -8.82 3.12 -15.70
N LYS A 72 -8.65 4.20 -16.45
CA LYS A 72 -7.33 4.69 -16.87
C LYS A 72 -6.45 5.17 -15.72
N ASP A 73 -7.03 5.42 -14.54
CA ASP A 73 -6.30 5.85 -13.36
C ASP A 73 -5.60 4.67 -12.66
N VAL A 74 -5.79 3.42 -13.11
CA VAL A 74 -5.07 2.26 -12.59
C VAL A 74 -3.61 2.34 -13.02
N VAL A 75 -2.71 2.38 -12.04
CA VAL A 75 -1.25 2.53 -12.23
C VAL A 75 -0.47 1.26 -11.92
N GLY A 76 -1.10 0.27 -11.27
CA GLY A 76 -0.46 -1.01 -10.96
C GLY A 76 -1.33 -1.94 -10.13
N ILE A 77 -0.73 -3.06 -9.75
CA ILE A 77 -1.31 -4.07 -8.85
C ILE A 77 -0.31 -4.28 -7.72
N LEU A 78 -0.77 -4.19 -6.47
CA LEU A 78 0.01 -4.54 -5.28
C LEU A 78 -0.25 -5.99 -4.92
N GLU A 79 0.78 -6.81 -4.84
CA GLU A 79 0.70 -8.25 -4.54
C GLU A 79 1.64 -8.63 -3.41
N PHE A 80 1.09 -9.11 -2.31
CA PHE A 80 1.84 -9.76 -1.24
C PHE A 80 1.96 -11.27 -1.53
N ASP A 81 3.01 -11.92 -1.02
CA ASP A 81 3.40 -13.28 -1.38
C ASP A 81 2.30 -14.33 -1.21
N ASN A 82 1.51 -14.28 -0.18
CA ASN A 82 0.37 -15.20 0.03
C ASN A 82 -0.97 -14.61 -0.49
N ARG A 83 -0.93 -13.53 -1.27
CA ARG A 83 -2.10 -12.82 -1.80
C ARG A 83 -3.10 -12.35 -0.72
N VAL A 84 -2.66 -12.16 0.53
CA VAL A 84 -3.47 -11.52 1.57
C VAL A 84 -3.83 -10.08 1.19
N ILE A 85 -2.96 -9.45 0.39
CA ILE A 85 -3.23 -8.21 -0.36
C ILE A 85 -2.93 -8.51 -1.82
N TYR A 86 -3.93 -8.40 -2.67
CA TYR A 86 -3.83 -8.53 -4.11
C TYR A 86 -4.84 -7.56 -4.73
N GLU A 87 -4.43 -6.29 -4.81
CA GLU A 87 -5.32 -5.17 -5.07
C GLU A 87 -4.80 -4.29 -6.22
N PRO A 88 -5.67 -3.85 -7.15
CA PRO A 88 -5.33 -2.79 -8.07
C PRO A 88 -5.10 -1.49 -7.30
N VAL A 89 -4.15 -0.70 -7.79
CA VAL A 89 -3.79 0.60 -7.24
C VAL A 89 -4.07 1.67 -8.29
N VAL A 90 -4.73 2.74 -7.88
CA VAL A 90 -5.08 3.87 -8.73
C VAL A 90 -4.31 5.13 -8.35
N GLN A 91 -4.35 6.14 -9.21
CA GLN A 91 -3.88 7.48 -8.89
C GLN A 91 -4.82 8.53 -9.46
N ALA A 92 -5.17 9.53 -8.65
CA ALA A 92 -5.94 10.70 -9.03
C ALA A 92 -5.14 11.99 -8.77
N PRO A 93 -5.59 13.16 -9.29
CA PRO A 93 -4.95 14.44 -9.02
C PRO A 93 -5.00 14.90 -7.56
N ASP A 94 -5.85 14.29 -6.73
CA ASP A 94 -5.99 14.60 -5.31
C ASP A 94 -6.06 13.31 -4.47
N ASN A 95 -5.87 13.44 -3.15
CA ASN A 95 -5.86 12.33 -2.21
C ASN A 95 -7.25 11.95 -1.67
N ASP A 96 -8.31 12.61 -2.10
CA ASP A 96 -9.68 12.39 -1.60
C ASP A 96 -10.54 11.58 -2.57
N TYR A 97 -10.21 11.66 -3.87
CA TYR A 97 -11.07 11.13 -4.93
C TYR A 97 -11.39 9.64 -4.78
N TYR A 98 -10.39 8.79 -4.46
CA TYR A 98 -10.54 7.34 -4.36
C TYR A 98 -10.79 6.81 -2.94
N VAL A 99 -10.85 7.68 -1.95
CA VAL A 99 -11.11 7.28 -0.55
C VAL A 99 -12.41 6.47 -0.41
N ARG A 100 -13.43 6.79 -1.20
CA ARG A 100 -14.76 6.15 -1.17
C ARG A 100 -15.25 5.75 -2.56
N LYS A 101 -14.35 5.32 -3.46
CA LYS A 101 -14.71 4.84 -4.79
C LYS A 101 -14.01 3.54 -5.11
N ASN A 102 -14.73 2.66 -5.83
CA ASN A 102 -14.19 1.43 -6.39
C ASN A 102 -13.50 1.71 -7.75
N ILE A 103 -13.04 0.65 -8.41
CA ILE A 103 -12.39 0.73 -9.72
C ILE A 103 -13.30 1.33 -10.80
N LYS A 104 -14.62 1.17 -10.71
CA LYS A 104 -15.59 1.76 -11.64
C LYS A 104 -15.95 3.20 -11.31
N LYS A 105 -15.26 3.82 -10.35
CA LYS A 105 -15.50 5.18 -9.83
C LYS A 105 -16.85 5.34 -9.13
N GLU A 106 -17.49 4.23 -8.77
CA GLU A 106 -18.73 4.20 -8.01
C GLU A 106 -18.44 4.28 -6.51
N TYR A 107 -19.42 4.72 -5.73
CA TYR A 107 -19.28 4.79 -4.28
C TYR A 107 -19.03 3.39 -3.68
N ALA A 108 -18.01 3.29 -2.85
CA ALA A 108 -17.63 2.10 -2.12
C ALA A 108 -17.01 2.47 -0.76
N ASN A 109 -17.56 1.94 0.34
CA ASN A 109 -17.05 2.25 1.69
C ASN A 109 -15.58 1.89 1.87
N ALA A 110 -15.12 0.81 1.24
CA ALA A 110 -13.74 0.36 1.31
C ALA A 110 -12.79 1.23 0.46
N GLY A 111 -13.31 1.98 -0.52
CA GLY A 111 -12.46 2.65 -1.50
C GLY A 111 -11.65 1.66 -2.34
N ILE A 112 -10.53 2.12 -2.85
CA ILE A 112 -9.50 1.34 -3.55
C ILE A 112 -8.13 1.90 -3.14
N PRO A 113 -7.05 1.11 -3.04
CA PRO A 113 -5.72 1.64 -2.76
C PRO A 113 -5.30 2.68 -3.80
N PHE A 114 -4.68 3.78 -3.36
CA PHE A 114 -4.29 4.84 -4.27
C PHE A 114 -2.93 5.43 -3.93
N VAL A 115 -2.19 5.83 -4.98
CA VAL A 115 -0.92 6.55 -4.86
C VAL A 115 -1.19 7.98 -4.45
N SER A 116 -0.39 8.51 -3.53
CA SER A 116 -0.45 9.92 -3.11
C SER A 116 -0.30 10.87 -4.30
N ALA A 117 -1.14 11.90 -4.35
CA ALA A 117 -1.08 12.96 -5.33
C ALA A 117 0.19 13.83 -5.20
N ASP A 118 0.90 13.77 -4.06
CA ASP A 118 2.18 14.48 -3.85
C ASP A 118 3.38 13.81 -4.54
N GLY A 119 3.15 12.67 -5.22
CA GLY A 119 4.15 11.93 -5.98
C GLY A 119 3.53 11.14 -7.12
N ASN A 120 4.25 10.12 -7.58
CA ASN A 120 3.78 9.16 -8.58
C ASN A 120 4.52 7.82 -8.41
N ILE A 121 4.22 6.84 -9.28
CA ILE A 121 4.83 5.49 -9.21
C ILE A 121 6.35 5.46 -9.47
N ASP A 122 6.95 6.56 -9.96
CA ASP A 122 8.40 6.67 -10.22
C ASP A 122 9.13 7.56 -9.20
N SER A 123 8.41 8.11 -8.23
CA SER A 123 8.96 8.91 -7.13
C SER A 123 10.04 8.15 -6.37
N LYS A 124 10.89 8.87 -5.66
CA LYS A 124 11.90 8.29 -4.76
C LYS A 124 11.25 7.42 -3.69
N ASN A 125 10.07 7.85 -3.20
CA ASN A 125 9.19 7.07 -2.32
C ASN A 125 7.77 7.09 -2.90
N VAL A 126 7.27 5.92 -3.26
CA VAL A 126 5.88 5.74 -3.71
C VAL A 126 5.00 5.56 -2.49
N VAL A 127 4.16 6.54 -2.18
CA VAL A 127 3.25 6.45 -1.03
C VAL A 127 1.89 5.95 -1.48
N ILE A 128 1.42 4.85 -0.88
CA ILE A 128 0.12 4.25 -1.20
C ILE A 128 -0.74 4.22 0.06
N TYR A 129 -1.93 4.77 -0.05
CA TYR A 129 -2.96 4.74 0.99
C TYR A 129 -3.98 3.64 0.71
N GLY A 130 -4.48 3.01 1.76
CA GLY A 130 -5.59 2.07 1.67
C GLY A 130 -6.34 1.98 3.00
N HIS A 131 -7.64 1.71 2.94
CA HIS A 131 -8.44 1.54 4.14
C HIS A 131 -8.14 0.23 4.87
N SER A 132 -8.37 0.23 6.18
CA SER A 132 -8.47 -0.95 7.04
C SER A 132 -9.82 -0.98 7.73
N SER A 133 -10.24 -2.16 8.18
CA SER A 133 -11.53 -2.36 8.86
C SER A 133 -11.36 -3.23 10.10
N LYS A 134 -12.11 -2.92 11.14
CA LYS A 134 -12.22 -3.77 12.35
C LYS A 134 -13.01 -5.07 12.10
N TRP A 135 -13.81 -5.09 11.05
CA TRP A 135 -14.88 -6.09 10.90
C TRP A 135 -14.63 -7.09 9.76
N ASN A 136 -13.74 -6.75 8.84
CA ASN A 136 -13.45 -7.60 7.69
C ASN A 136 -12.03 -7.37 7.16
N SER A 137 -11.49 -8.38 6.48
CA SER A 137 -10.19 -8.29 5.83
C SER A 137 -10.36 -7.63 4.46
N ILE A 138 -10.35 -6.30 4.43
CA ILE A 138 -10.42 -5.52 3.20
C ILE A 138 -9.11 -4.76 2.97
N ILE A 139 -8.74 -4.60 1.72
CA ILE A 139 -7.66 -3.74 1.23
C ILE A 139 -6.39 -3.87 2.09
N PHE A 140 -6.14 -2.92 3.01
CA PHE A 140 -4.95 -2.87 3.85
C PHE A 140 -5.17 -3.38 5.28
N THR A 141 -6.32 -3.96 5.60
CA THR A 141 -6.53 -4.61 6.90
C THR A 141 -5.44 -5.65 7.23
N PRO A 142 -4.93 -6.48 6.27
CA PRO A 142 -3.85 -7.42 6.56
C PRO A 142 -2.55 -6.76 7.04
N LEU A 143 -2.30 -5.48 6.74
CA LEU A 143 -1.12 -4.76 7.24
C LEU A 143 -1.11 -4.64 8.76
N MET A 144 -2.29 -4.74 9.42
CA MET A 144 -2.38 -4.77 10.88
C MET A 144 -1.62 -5.93 11.52
N SER A 145 -1.46 -7.05 10.80
CA SER A 145 -0.73 -8.22 11.31
C SER A 145 0.77 -7.95 11.46
N TYR A 146 1.32 -6.98 10.73
CA TYR A 146 2.72 -6.58 10.83
C TYR A 146 3.09 -5.87 12.14
N ILE A 147 2.12 -5.55 12.99
CA ILE A 147 2.39 -5.13 14.38
C ILE A 147 3.11 -6.23 15.14
N ASP A 148 2.84 -7.49 14.81
CA ASP A 148 3.58 -8.65 15.31
C ASP A 148 4.77 -8.94 14.40
N GLN A 149 5.97 -9.01 15.00
CA GLN A 149 7.20 -9.33 14.28
C GLN A 149 7.17 -10.72 13.63
N SER A 150 6.35 -11.66 14.12
CA SER A 150 6.21 -12.99 13.51
C SER A 150 5.68 -12.91 12.08
N CYS A 151 4.68 -12.08 11.84
CA CYS A 151 4.15 -11.83 10.50
C CYS A 151 5.23 -11.27 9.56
N TYR A 152 6.01 -10.28 10.03
CA TYR A 152 7.13 -9.75 9.25
C TYR A 152 8.16 -10.84 8.91
N LYS A 153 8.52 -11.73 9.86
CA LYS A 153 9.51 -12.80 9.61
C LYS A 153 9.08 -13.77 8.52
N GLU A 154 7.79 -14.00 8.39
CA GLU A 154 7.22 -14.90 7.37
C GLU A 154 6.99 -14.18 6.04
N HIS A 155 6.67 -12.88 6.05
CA HIS A 155 6.24 -12.10 4.90
C HIS A 155 7.03 -10.80 4.79
N GLN A 156 8.27 -10.87 4.30
CA GLN A 156 9.19 -9.74 4.27
C GLN A 156 9.13 -8.94 2.97
N THR A 157 8.49 -9.48 1.93
CA THR A 157 8.50 -8.89 0.58
C THR A 157 7.12 -8.83 -0.01
N PHE A 158 6.95 -7.92 -0.96
CA PHE A 158 5.79 -7.82 -1.81
C PHE A 158 6.18 -7.27 -3.18
N LYS A 159 5.26 -7.35 -4.15
CA LYS A 159 5.46 -6.87 -5.52
C LYS A 159 4.53 -5.71 -5.84
N PHE A 160 4.99 -4.84 -6.72
CA PHE A 160 4.18 -3.84 -7.38
C PHE A 160 4.32 -4.02 -8.89
N ILE A 161 3.25 -4.49 -9.51
CA ILE A 161 3.19 -4.83 -10.93
C ILE A 161 2.65 -3.62 -11.67
N THR A 162 3.47 -3.04 -12.55
CA THR A 162 3.10 -1.91 -13.42
C THR A 162 2.97 -2.39 -14.87
N GLU A 163 2.62 -1.50 -15.79
CA GLU A 163 2.54 -1.83 -17.22
C GLU A 163 3.88 -2.33 -17.78
N ASN A 164 4.99 -1.74 -17.35
CA ASN A 164 6.31 -1.98 -17.94
C ASN A 164 7.17 -2.97 -17.15
N GLU A 165 6.95 -3.08 -15.84
CA GLU A 165 7.84 -3.87 -14.98
C GLU A 165 7.11 -4.36 -13.72
N THR A 166 7.59 -5.47 -13.18
CA THR A 166 7.26 -5.95 -11.83
C THR A 166 8.40 -5.57 -10.89
N ARG A 167 8.09 -4.79 -9.87
CA ARG A 167 9.03 -4.29 -8.85
C ARG A 167 8.88 -5.11 -7.59
N THR A 168 9.98 -5.64 -7.05
CA THR A 168 10.01 -6.32 -5.75
C THR A 168 10.47 -5.36 -4.68
N TYR A 169 9.74 -5.33 -3.57
CA TYR A 169 10.03 -4.50 -2.41
C TYR A 169 10.28 -5.37 -1.18
N GLN A 170 11.31 -5.03 -0.41
CA GLN A 170 11.64 -5.63 0.88
C GLN A 170 11.30 -4.66 2.00
N ILE A 171 10.47 -5.10 2.94
CA ILE A 171 10.08 -4.31 4.10
C ILE A 171 11.30 -4.10 4.99
N PHE A 172 11.63 -2.85 5.29
CA PHE A 172 12.73 -2.50 6.17
C PHE A 172 12.27 -1.88 7.49
N GLU A 173 11.01 -1.37 7.55
CA GLU A 173 10.49 -0.79 8.78
C GLU A 173 8.95 -0.89 8.86
N VAL A 174 8.47 -1.07 10.10
CA VAL A 174 7.04 -1.05 10.43
C VAL A 174 6.83 -0.12 11.62
N MET A 175 5.99 0.88 11.47
CA MET A 175 5.71 1.88 12.50
C MET A 175 4.23 1.93 12.85
N ASN A 176 3.93 2.35 14.09
CA ASN A 176 2.60 2.75 14.52
C ASN A 176 2.64 4.23 14.93
N VAL A 177 2.32 5.10 13.98
CA VAL A 177 2.46 6.57 14.11
C VAL A 177 1.20 7.17 14.74
N ASP A 178 1.37 7.98 15.77
CA ASP A 178 0.28 8.72 16.43
C ASP A 178 0.17 10.12 15.82
N LEU A 179 -0.94 10.40 15.12
CA LEU A 179 -1.19 11.68 14.46
C LEU A 179 -1.46 12.84 15.45
N ASN A 180 -1.75 12.54 16.72
CA ASN A 180 -1.92 13.56 17.75
C ASN A 180 -0.61 14.03 18.35
N ASN A 181 0.50 13.35 18.04
CA ASN A 181 1.81 13.77 18.51
C ASN A 181 2.33 14.93 17.66
N LEU A 182 1.95 16.16 18.00
CA LEU A 182 2.37 17.39 17.30
C LEU A 182 3.88 17.63 17.32
N ASN A 183 4.62 16.94 18.17
CA ASN A 183 6.10 16.97 18.18
C ASN A 183 6.71 15.93 17.24
N ASP A 184 5.90 15.12 16.59
CA ASP A 184 6.34 14.14 15.61
C ASP A 184 6.63 14.84 14.29
N SER A 185 7.90 15.01 13.97
CA SER A 185 8.36 15.67 12.74
C SER A 185 8.52 14.71 11.56
N LEU A 186 8.25 13.40 11.76
CA LEU A 186 8.44 12.41 10.70
C LEU A 186 7.34 12.55 9.64
N GLU A 187 7.73 13.05 8.47
CA GLU A 187 6.85 13.12 7.30
C GLU A 187 6.91 11.79 6.50
N PHE A 188 6.33 10.71 7.06
CA PHE A 188 6.34 9.39 6.43
C PHE A 188 5.63 9.33 5.06
N THR A 189 4.93 10.38 4.68
CA THR A 189 4.25 10.51 3.39
C THR A 189 5.05 11.33 2.36
N GLN A 190 6.29 11.69 2.67
CA GLN A 190 7.15 12.43 1.76
C GLN A 190 7.55 11.57 0.56
N SER A 191 7.39 12.07 -0.67
CA SER A 191 7.67 11.35 -1.92
C SER A 191 9.10 11.58 -2.45
N SER A 192 9.80 12.63 -1.97
CA SER A 192 11.15 13.00 -2.40
C SER A 192 11.88 13.82 -1.33
N TRP A 193 13.20 13.92 -1.43
CA TRP A 193 14.08 14.68 -0.53
C TRP A 193 15.00 15.55 -1.37
N ASP A 194 15.33 16.74 -0.83
CA ASP A 194 16.18 17.74 -1.50
C ASP A 194 17.68 17.35 -1.44
N SER A 195 18.07 16.41 -0.58
CA SER A 195 19.44 15.96 -0.40
C SER A 195 19.55 14.56 0.23
N ASP A 196 20.69 13.91 0.05
CA ASP A 196 21.03 12.66 0.73
C ASP A 196 21.00 12.80 2.26
N THR A 197 21.38 13.98 2.78
CA THR A 197 21.32 14.25 4.21
C THR A 197 19.90 14.21 4.75
N SER A 198 18.94 14.82 4.05
CA SER A 198 17.52 14.80 4.45
C SER A 198 16.90 13.41 4.28
N PHE A 199 17.29 12.67 3.23
CA PHE A 199 16.89 11.28 3.05
C PHE A 199 17.41 10.38 4.19
N ASN A 200 18.71 10.46 4.51
CA ASN A 200 19.31 9.67 5.59
C ASN A 200 18.72 10.02 6.96
N ALA A 201 18.37 11.28 7.20
CA ALA A 201 17.68 11.70 8.42
C ALA A 201 16.29 11.04 8.51
N PHE A 202 15.53 11.01 7.41
CA PHE A 202 14.24 10.30 7.33
C PHE A 202 14.40 8.81 7.64
N ILE A 203 15.37 8.13 7.02
CA ILE A 203 15.62 6.70 7.25
C ILE A 203 15.99 6.43 8.71
N SER A 204 16.91 7.22 9.26
CA SER A 204 17.34 7.07 10.67
C SER A 204 16.18 7.28 11.64
N ASP A 205 15.37 8.31 11.40
CA ASP A 205 14.20 8.63 12.23
C ASP A 205 13.14 7.54 12.14
N SER A 206 12.89 7.00 10.93
CA SER A 206 11.99 5.87 10.72
C SER A 206 12.43 4.62 11.49
N ILE A 207 13.72 4.25 11.41
CA ILE A 207 14.29 3.09 12.10
C ILE A 207 14.19 3.24 13.63
N ASN A 208 14.37 4.47 14.15
CA ASN A 208 14.24 4.73 15.59
C ASN A 208 12.80 4.61 16.10
N ARG A 209 11.81 4.73 15.23
CA ARG A 209 10.35 4.65 15.55
C ARG A 209 9.76 3.28 15.27
N GLY A 210 10.54 2.37 14.71
CA GLY A 210 10.11 1.04 14.36
C GLY A 210 9.59 0.23 15.53
N LEU A 211 8.56 -0.56 15.29
CA LEU A 211 8.00 -1.47 16.30
C LEU A 211 9.00 -2.56 16.70
N TYR A 212 9.89 -2.92 15.79
CA TYR A 212 10.94 -3.91 15.97
C TYR A 212 12.06 -3.70 14.95
N LYS A 213 13.21 -4.31 15.19
CA LYS A 213 14.33 -4.21 14.25
C LYS A 213 14.23 -5.28 13.16
N THR A 214 14.29 -4.85 11.90
CA THR A 214 14.30 -5.74 10.73
C THR A 214 15.71 -6.15 10.34
N GLY A 215 16.72 -5.33 10.63
CA GLY A 215 18.11 -5.53 10.22
C GLY A 215 18.40 -5.16 8.76
N ILE A 216 17.41 -4.63 8.04
CA ILE A 216 17.57 -4.25 6.64
C ILE A 216 18.13 -2.83 6.55
N SER A 217 19.25 -2.68 5.85
CA SER A 217 19.85 -1.37 5.57
C SER A 217 19.27 -0.71 4.34
N VAL A 218 19.18 0.62 4.38
CA VAL A 218 18.73 1.47 3.26
C VAL A 218 19.80 2.51 2.98
N ASN A 219 20.07 2.77 1.71
CA ASN A 219 21.03 3.77 1.26
C ASN A 219 20.37 4.82 0.35
N THR A 220 21.12 5.86 0.01
CA THR A 220 20.59 7.01 -0.76
C THR A 220 20.22 6.69 -2.21
N ASP A 221 20.64 5.56 -2.76
CA ASP A 221 20.26 5.14 -4.11
C ASP A 221 18.96 4.33 -4.11
N ASP A 222 18.56 3.77 -2.97
CA ASP A 222 17.36 2.94 -2.86
C ASP A 222 16.08 3.74 -3.18
N LYS A 223 15.18 3.14 -3.95
CA LYS A 223 13.81 3.61 -4.13
C LYS A 223 12.91 2.96 -3.11
N LEU A 224 11.99 3.74 -2.57
CA LEU A 224 11.13 3.32 -1.47
C LEU A 224 9.68 3.17 -1.90
N MET A 225 8.94 2.42 -1.10
CA MET A 225 7.49 2.42 -1.07
C MET A 225 7.01 2.50 0.38
N THR A 226 6.04 3.37 0.62
CA THR A 226 5.36 3.54 1.90
C THR A 226 3.91 3.13 1.76
N LEU A 227 3.47 2.13 2.55
CA LEU A 227 2.08 1.74 2.64
C LEU A 227 1.48 2.29 3.93
N VAL A 228 0.34 2.97 3.83
CA VAL A 228 -0.29 3.67 4.96
C VAL A 228 -1.73 3.23 5.12
N THR A 229 -2.09 2.82 6.34
CA THR A 229 -3.48 2.51 6.70
C THR A 229 -3.82 3.00 8.12
N CYS A 230 -5.11 3.07 8.43
CA CYS A 230 -5.56 3.36 9.79
C CYS A 230 -5.25 2.19 10.73
N ASP A 231 -4.85 2.48 11.97
CA ASP A 231 -4.84 1.46 13.02
C ASP A 231 -6.29 1.21 13.46
N THR A 232 -6.81 0.00 13.19
CA THR A 232 -8.20 -0.35 13.51
C THR A 232 -8.51 -0.35 15.01
N ARG A 233 -7.50 -0.26 15.87
CA ARG A 233 -7.63 -0.20 17.33
C ARG A 233 -7.66 1.23 17.85
N ASN A 234 -7.12 2.19 17.07
CA ASN A 234 -7.05 3.60 17.45
C ASN A 234 -7.07 4.49 16.19
N ASP A 235 -8.16 5.21 16.00
CA ASP A 235 -8.41 6.03 14.80
C ASP A 235 -7.38 7.16 14.60
N ASN A 236 -6.68 7.58 15.66
CA ASN A 236 -5.62 8.59 15.60
C ASN A 236 -4.26 7.99 15.22
N LYS A 237 -4.17 6.67 15.04
CA LYS A 237 -2.91 6.00 14.67
C LYS A 237 -2.92 5.46 13.26
N ARG A 238 -1.72 5.36 12.71
CA ARG A 238 -1.48 4.77 11.38
C ARG A 238 -0.48 3.64 11.48
N ILE A 239 -0.78 2.53 10.83
CA ILE A 239 0.23 1.53 10.52
C ILE A 239 0.90 1.99 9.22
N VAL A 240 2.20 2.13 9.31
CA VAL A 240 3.07 2.56 8.20
C VAL A 240 4.10 1.47 7.96
N ILE A 241 4.13 0.96 6.75
CA ILE A 241 5.14 -0.01 6.30
C ILE A 241 6.04 0.68 5.30
N LEU A 242 7.34 0.70 5.59
CA LEU A 242 8.37 1.20 4.71
C LEU A 242 9.11 0.04 4.07
N ALA A 243 9.21 0.05 2.76
CA ALA A 243 9.93 -0.96 2.00
C ALA A 243 10.86 -0.33 0.97
N LYS A 244 11.98 -1.00 0.69
CA LYS A 244 12.92 -0.60 -0.35
C LYS A 244 12.81 -1.53 -1.55
N ARG A 245 12.97 -0.99 -2.76
CA ARG A 245 13.00 -1.79 -3.98
C ARG A 245 14.30 -2.58 -4.04
N THR A 246 14.20 -3.90 -4.18
CA THR A 246 15.36 -4.81 -4.27
C THR A 246 15.63 -5.29 -5.67
N ASP A 247 14.59 -5.44 -6.49
CA ASP A 247 14.70 -5.95 -7.84
C ASP A 247 13.54 -5.45 -8.72
N TYR A 248 13.69 -5.59 -10.02
CA TYR A 248 12.61 -5.43 -10.99
C TYR A 248 12.83 -6.34 -12.20
N SER A 249 11.74 -6.82 -12.77
CA SER A 249 11.72 -7.53 -14.04
C SER A 249 10.85 -6.79 -15.05
N LYS A 250 11.31 -6.66 -16.30
CA LYS A 250 10.47 -6.09 -17.37
C LYS A 250 9.34 -7.04 -17.71
N ASN A 251 8.13 -6.51 -17.85
CA ASN A 251 6.99 -7.26 -18.35
C ASN A 251 7.13 -7.38 -19.89
N LEU A 252 7.08 -8.59 -20.41
CA LEU A 252 7.20 -8.90 -21.85
C LEU A 252 5.83 -8.89 -22.53
#